data_e21dc0a23e80e0ff0a6859e092fe7ac3
#
_entry.id   e21dc0a23e80e0ff0a6859e092fe7ac3
#
_cell.length_a   1.000
_cell.length_b   1.000
_cell.length_c   1.000
_cell.angle_alpha   90.00
_cell.angle_beta   90.00
_cell.angle_gamma   90.00
#
_symmetry.space_group_name_H-M   'P 1'
#
loop_
_entity.id
_entity.type
_entity.pdbx_description
1 polymer ?
#
loop_
_entity_poly.entity_id
_entity_poly.type
_entity_poly.pdbx_seq_one_letter_code
_entity_poly.pdbx_strand_id
1 'polypeptide(L)'
;LIGIVTLLLAAALWPSLPWMGKPENRVAGIIARGELRISTINSPMTFATLNDKSYGFDYELAQQFADYLGVELKVTVRQNISQLFDDLDEGKADMLAAGLVYNSERVKNYQVGPTYYSVSQQLVYRKGNLRPRTLANLTAAQLAIAPGHVAINDLQGLKEQKYPDLDWRVDDKRGTTALMQAVIDGKLDYTVADSVAVSLFQRVHPELAVALDISDEQPVTWFSEKGEDNSLSAAMLDFFNNINEDGTLARLEEKY
;
A
#
# COMPACT_ATOMS: atom_id res chain seq x y z
N LEU A 1 -49.86 -3.33 -36.15
CA LEU A 1 -48.82 -2.50 -36.83
C LEU A 1 -48.29 -1.40 -35.93
N ILE A 2 -49.12 -0.72 -35.11
CA ILE A 2 -48.75 0.39 -34.21
C ILE A 2 -47.77 -0.08 -33.08
N GLY A 3 -47.95 -1.29 -32.57
CA GLY A 3 -47.09 -1.87 -31.50
C GLY A 3 -45.66 -2.17 -31.91
N ILE A 4 -45.43 -2.51 -33.18
CA ILE A 4 -44.10 -2.84 -33.71
C ILE A 4 -43.28 -1.56 -33.96
N VAL A 5 -43.94 -0.48 -34.36
CA VAL A 5 -43.30 0.82 -34.61
C VAL A 5 -42.82 1.47 -33.30
N THR A 6 -43.57 1.34 -32.20
CA THR A 6 -43.19 1.83 -30.88
C THR A 6 -41.98 1.08 -30.29
N LEU A 7 -41.88 -0.25 -30.52
CA LEU A 7 -40.76 -1.06 -30.09
C LEU A 7 -39.46 -0.76 -30.87
N LEU A 8 -39.56 -0.49 -32.16
CA LEU A 8 -38.43 -0.09 -33.02
C LEU A 8 -37.91 1.33 -32.67
N LEU A 9 -38.83 2.27 -32.35
CA LEU A 9 -38.43 3.60 -31.88
C LEU A 9 -37.75 3.59 -30.52
N ALA A 10 -38.18 2.73 -29.59
CA ALA A 10 -37.53 2.56 -28.31
C ALA A 10 -36.12 1.96 -28.47
N ALA A 11 -35.93 1.00 -29.38
CA ALA A 11 -34.65 0.40 -29.68
C ALA A 11 -33.67 1.36 -30.37
N ALA A 12 -34.18 2.28 -31.19
CA ALA A 12 -33.35 3.30 -31.87
C ALA A 12 -32.89 4.45 -30.94
N LEU A 13 -33.63 4.72 -29.84
CA LEU A 13 -33.25 5.72 -28.83
C LEU A 13 -32.40 5.14 -27.68
N TRP A 14 -32.31 3.82 -27.56
CA TRP A 14 -31.57 3.14 -26.49
C TRP A 14 -30.10 3.55 -26.42
N PRO A 15 -29.33 3.69 -27.52
CA PRO A 15 -27.94 4.10 -27.48
C PRO A 15 -27.71 5.59 -27.16
N SER A 16 -28.74 6.41 -27.18
CA SER A 16 -28.64 7.87 -27.00
C SER A 16 -29.12 8.37 -25.62
N LEU A 17 -29.38 7.47 -24.69
CA LEU A 17 -29.71 7.86 -23.32
C LEU A 17 -28.43 8.40 -22.61
N PRO A 18 -28.42 9.69 -22.18
CA PRO A 18 -27.20 10.34 -21.64
C PRO A 18 -26.57 9.64 -20.43
N TRP A 19 -27.33 8.83 -19.71
CA TRP A 19 -26.94 8.07 -18.52
C TRP A 19 -26.15 6.79 -18.82
N MET A 20 -26.05 6.40 -20.10
CA MET A 20 -25.22 5.28 -20.58
C MET A 20 -23.91 5.76 -21.22
N GLY A 21 -23.56 7.04 -21.09
CA GLY A 21 -22.28 7.58 -21.51
C GLY A 21 -21.10 7.00 -20.71
N LYS A 22 -19.95 6.91 -21.36
CA LYS A 22 -18.70 6.59 -20.65
C LYS A 22 -18.47 7.66 -19.57
N PRO A 23 -18.07 7.27 -18.33
CA PRO A 23 -17.76 8.24 -17.28
C PRO A 23 -16.76 9.29 -17.77
N GLU A 24 -16.97 10.56 -17.40
CA GLU A 24 -16.11 11.67 -17.83
C GLU A 24 -14.68 11.53 -17.29
N ASN A 25 -14.54 10.95 -16.09
CA ASN A 25 -13.26 10.77 -15.40
C ASN A 25 -13.32 9.58 -14.43
N ARG A 26 -12.20 9.25 -13.78
CA ARG A 26 -12.09 8.12 -12.86
C ARG A 26 -13.03 8.22 -11.66
N VAL A 27 -13.11 9.38 -11.03
CA VAL A 27 -14.01 9.57 -9.87
C VAL A 27 -15.45 9.36 -10.29
N ALA A 28 -15.88 9.92 -11.43
CA ALA A 28 -17.21 9.67 -11.98
C ALA A 28 -17.44 8.17 -12.26
N GLY A 29 -16.42 7.45 -12.73
CA GLY A 29 -16.48 6.01 -12.95
C GLY A 29 -16.63 5.21 -11.65
N ILE A 30 -15.91 5.58 -10.59
CA ILE A 30 -16.00 4.99 -9.25
C ILE A 30 -17.42 5.24 -8.68
N ILE A 31 -17.90 6.46 -8.73
CA ILE A 31 -19.25 6.84 -8.25
C ILE A 31 -20.35 6.11 -9.04
N ALA A 32 -20.24 6.05 -10.36
CA ALA A 32 -21.23 5.36 -11.21
C ALA A 32 -21.26 3.85 -10.96
N ARG A 33 -20.13 3.24 -10.60
CA ARG A 33 -20.01 1.82 -10.21
C ARG A 33 -20.53 1.59 -8.80
N GLY A 34 -20.53 2.60 -7.93
CA GLY A 34 -20.94 2.53 -6.53
C GLY A 34 -19.90 1.89 -5.60
N GLU A 35 -18.67 1.70 -6.04
CA GLU A 35 -17.61 1.09 -5.25
C GLU A 35 -16.22 1.70 -5.53
N LEU A 36 -15.43 1.87 -4.45
CA LEU A 36 -14.01 2.16 -4.48
C LEU A 36 -13.24 0.87 -4.21
N ARG A 37 -12.42 0.44 -5.15
CA ARG A 37 -11.62 -0.79 -5.03
C ARG A 37 -10.21 -0.45 -4.58
N ILE A 38 -9.80 -1.01 -3.44
CA ILE A 38 -8.44 -0.88 -2.96
C ILE A 38 -7.73 -2.23 -2.91
N SER A 39 -6.42 -2.23 -3.15
CA SER A 39 -5.54 -3.35 -2.81
C SER A 39 -4.63 -2.97 -1.65
N THR A 40 -4.46 -3.90 -0.71
CA THR A 40 -3.71 -3.72 0.53
C THR A 40 -2.97 -5.01 0.92
N ILE A 41 -2.12 -4.95 1.94
CA ILE A 41 -1.46 -6.10 2.55
C ILE A 41 -2.03 -6.35 3.95
N ASN A 42 -1.86 -7.58 4.46
CA ASN A 42 -2.27 -7.90 5.82
C ASN A 42 -1.22 -7.42 6.82
N SER A 43 -1.54 -6.39 7.58
CA SER A 43 -0.78 -5.93 8.75
C SER A 43 -1.69 -5.12 9.68
N PRO A 44 -1.33 -4.96 10.97
CA PRO A 44 -2.10 -4.14 11.91
C PRO A 44 -2.26 -2.67 11.48
N MET A 45 -1.30 -2.13 10.70
CA MET A 45 -1.38 -0.76 10.18
C MET A 45 -2.19 -0.63 8.90
N THR A 46 -2.22 -1.66 8.07
CA THR A 46 -2.84 -1.55 6.75
C THR A 46 -4.24 -2.14 6.73
N PHE A 47 -4.35 -3.44 6.95
CA PHE A 47 -5.62 -4.16 7.04
C PHE A 47 -5.45 -5.45 7.82
N ALA A 48 -6.28 -5.66 8.82
CA ALA A 48 -6.36 -6.93 9.54
C ALA A 48 -7.81 -7.19 9.97
N THR A 49 -8.09 -8.44 10.35
CA THR A 49 -9.42 -8.86 10.80
C THR A 49 -9.30 -9.51 12.18
N LEU A 50 -10.13 -9.08 13.12
CA LEU A 50 -10.27 -9.67 14.46
C LEU A 50 -11.73 -9.79 14.80
N ASN A 51 -12.20 -11.00 15.16
CA ASN A 51 -13.59 -11.28 15.49
C ASN A 51 -14.57 -10.75 14.41
N ASP A 52 -14.29 -11.05 13.14
CA ASP A 52 -15.06 -10.63 11.97
C ASP A 52 -15.15 -9.10 11.76
N LYS A 53 -14.34 -8.33 12.47
CA LYS A 53 -14.23 -6.87 12.27
C LYS A 53 -12.90 -6.54 11.61
N SER A 54 -12.98 -5.77 10.54
CA SER A 54 -11.80 -5.23 9.86
C SER A 54 -11.29 -3.98 10.60
N TYR A 55 -9.97 -3.85 10.65
CA TYR A 55 -9.28 -2.69 11.25
C TYR A 55 -7.94 -2.47 10.54
N GLY A 56 -7.30 -1.37 10.80
CA GLY A 56 -6.03 -0.91 10.24
C GLY A 56 -6.11 0.55 9.88
N PHE A 57 -5.02 1.28 10.08
CA PHE A 57 -4.97 2.71 9.79
C PHE A 57 -5.34 3.02 8.34
N ASP A 58 -4.66 2.36 7.38
CA ASP A 58 -4.94 2.55 5.94
C ASP A 58 -6.36 2.12 5.56
N TYR A 59 -6.86 1.04 6.16
CA TYR A 59 -8.23 0.58 5.93
C TYR A 59 -9.26 1.61 6.38
N GLU A 60 -9.13 2.12 7.61
CA GLU A 60 -10.08 3.10 8.15
C GLU A 60 -10.00 4.44 7.41
N LEU A 61 -8.81 4.84 6.99
CA LEU A 61 -8.61 6.02 6.16
C LEU A 61 -9.25 5.86 4.78
N ALA A 62 -9.06 4.69 4.15
CA ALA A 62 -9.69 4.38 2.85
C ALA A 62 -11.22 4.23 2.96
N GLN A 63 -11.74 3.70 4.10
CA GLN A 63 -13.18 3.65 4.35
C GLN A 63 -13.77 5.06 4.41
N GLN A 64 -13.12 5.99 5.12
CA GLN A 64 -13.56 7.38 5.17
C GLN A 64 -13.49 8.07 3.80
N PHE A 65 -12.51 7.73 2.98
CA PHE A 65 -12.44 8.23 1.61
C PHE A 65 -13.56 7.68 0.73
N ALA A 66 -13.90 6.39 0.86
CA ALA A 66 -15.06 5.80 0.17
C ALA A 66 -16.38 6.47 0.61
N ASP A 67 -16.56 6.72 1.92
CA ASP A 67 -17.70 7.45 2.47
C ASP A 67 -17.76 8.90 1.94
N TYR A 68 -16.62 9.58 1.83
CA TYR A 68 -16.50 10.91 1.22
C TYR A 68 -16.94 10.93 -0.24
N LEU A 69 -16.64 9.88 -1.01
CA LEU A 69 -17.09 9.71 -2.39
C LEU A 69 -18.54 9.21 -2.48
N GLY A 70 -19.16 8.79 -1.38
CA GLY A 70 -20.51 8.23 -1.35
C GLY A 70 -20.63 6.82 -1.97
N VAL A 71 -19.58 5.99 -1.84
CA VAL A 71 -19.48 4.64 -2.42
C VAL A 71 -19.10 3.59 -1.40
N GLU A 72 -19.28 2.30 -1.72
CA GLU A 72 -18.84 1.18 -0.89
C GLU A 72 -17.34 0.94 -1.05
N LEU A 73 -16.62 0.62 0.04
CA LEU A 73 -15.22 0.18 -0.02
C LEU A 73 -15.13 -1.31 -0.33
N LYS A 74 -14.38 -1.66 -1.37
CA LYS A 74 -14.00 -3.05 -1.71
C LYS A 74 -12.51 -3.27 -1.48
N VAL A 75 -12.18 -4.21 -0.61
CA VAL A 75 -10.80 -4.49 -0.20
C VAL A 75 -10.32 -5.79 -0.79
N THR A 76 -9.18 -5.75 -1.47
CA THR A 76 -8.42 -6.94 -1.91
C THR A 76 -7.12 -7.00 -1.12
N VAL A 77 -6.89 -8.13 -0.42
CA VAL A 77 -5.67 -8.35 0.37
C VAL A 77 -4.67 -9.18 -0.43
N ARG A 78 -3.43 -8.69 -0.52
CA ARG A 78 -2.33 -9.35 -1.21
C ARG A 78 -1.25 -9.80 -0.23
N GLN A 79 -0.39 -10.71 -0.67
CA GLN A 79 0.69 -11.27 0.16
C GLN A 79 1.94 -10.41 0.19
N ASN A 80 2.19 -9.65 -0.88
CA ASN A 80 3.36 -8.80 -1.03
C ASN A 80 3.04 -7.55 -1.88
N ILE A 81 3.97 -6.59 -1.84
CA ILE A 81 3.80 -5.28 -2.47
C ILE A 81 3.79 -5.35 -4.00
N SER A 82 4.53 -6.28 -4.63
CA SER A 82 4.51 -6.41 -6.10
C SER A 82 3.10 -6.69 -6.62
N GLN A 83 2.36 -7.59 -5.95
CA GLN A 83 1.00 -7.93 -6.33
C GLN A 83 0.01 -6.76 -6.22
N LEU A 84 0.31 -5.76 -5.39
CA LEU A 84 -0.52 -4.54 -5.29
C LEU A 84 -0.40 -3.72 -6.58
N PHE A 85 0.82 -3.54 -7.08
CA PHE A 85 1.05 -2.80 -8.32
C PHE A 85 0.51 -3.55 -9.54
N ASP A 86 0.61 -4.89 -9.55
CA ASP A 86 -0.05 -5.72 -10.58
C ASP A 86 -1.56 -5.47 -10.62
N ASP A 87 -2.21 -5.28 -9.46
CA ASP A 87 -3.64 -4.97 -9.40
C ASP A 87 -3.99 -3.59 -9.99
N LEU A 88 -3.12 -2.58 -9.86
CA LEU A 88 -3.29 -1.29 -10.54
C LEU A 88 -3.12 -1.44 -12.06
N ASP A 89 -2.05 -2.11 -12.48
CA ASP A 89 -1.71 -2.29 -13.90
C ASP A 89 -2.78 -3.09 -14.65
N GLU A 90 -3.45 -4.04 -13.95
CA GLU A 90 -4.54 -4.85 -14.49
C GLU A 90 -5.94 -4.21 -14.29
N GLY A 91 -6.02 -3.01 -13.69
CA GLY A 91 -7.29 -2.32 -13.43
C GLY A 91 -8.19 -3.02 -12.41
N LYS A 92 -7.62 -3.88 -11.55
CA LYS A 92 -8.33 -4.58 -10.47
C LYS A 92 -8.54 -3.70 -9.24
N ALA A 93 -7.67 -2.72 -9.02
CA ALA A 93 -7.77 -1.72 -7.97
C ALA A 93 -7.83 -0.31 -8.55
N ASP A 94 -8.54 0.59 -7.89
CA ASP A 94 -8.57 2.02 -8.23
C ASP A 94 -7.40 2.73 -7.54
N MET A 95 -7.01 2.26 -6.34
CA MET A 95 -5.88 2.77 -5.58
C MET A 95 -5.28 1.71 -4.65
N LEU A 96 -4.05 1.97 -4.18
CA LEU A 96 -3.35 1.18 -3.18
C LEU A 96 -3.33 1.94 -1.85
N ALA A 97 -3.80 1.28 -0.78
CA ALA A 97 -3.77 1.77 0.60
C ALA A 97 -3.09 0.69 1.47
N ALA A 98 -1.76 0.74 1.58
CA ALA A 98 -0.97 -0.37 2.13
C ALA A 98 0.35 0.09 2.78
N GLY A 99 0.40 1.29 3.39
CA GLY A 99 1.61 1.81 4.02
C GLY A 99 2.77 2.00 3.02
N LEU A 100 2.46 2.40 1.78
CA LEU A 100 3.44 2.42 0.71
C LEU A 100 4.28 3.69 0.73
N VAL A 101 5.58 3.51 0.80
CA VAL A 101 6.56 4.60 0.77
C VAL A 101 6.63 5.23 -0.63
N TYR A 102 6.61 6.57 -0.65
CA TYR A 102 6.96 7.34 -1.84
C TYR A 102 8.41 7.05 -2.24
N ASN A 103 8.64 6.76 -3.51
CA ASN A 103 9.98 6.74 -4.07
C ASN A 103 9.98 7.18 -5.55
N SER A 104 11.14 7.62 -6.02
CA SER A 104 11.32 8.18 -7.37
C SER A 104 11.03 7.18 -8.50
N GLU A 105 11.18 5.89 -8.28
CA GLU A 105 10.88 4.87 -9.29
C GLU A 105 9.37 4.66 -9.45
N ARG A 106 8.63 4.58 -8.33
CA ARG A 106 7.18 4.40 -8.35
C ARG A 106 6.46 5.57 -9.01
N VAL A 107 6.87 6.81 -8.74
CA VAL A 107 6.23 8.00 -9.32
C VAL A 107 6.46 8.18 -10.81
N LYS A 108 7.40 7.44 -11.42
CA LYS A 108 7.53 7.39 -12.89
C LYS A 108 6.32 6.71 -13.52
N ASN A 109 5.75 5.71 -12.86
CA ASN A 109 4.71 4.83 -13.40
C ASN A 109 3.34 5.04 -12.77
N TYR A 110 3.25 5.62 -11.56
CA TYR A 110 2.02 5.75 -10.79
C TYR A 110 1.80 7.18 -10.33
N GLN A 111 0.54 7.56 -10.14
CA GLN A 111 0.17 8.79 -9.44
C GLN A 111 0.24 8.57 -7.94
N VAL A 112 0.56 9.62 -7.20
CA VAL A 112 0.61 9.61 -5.74
C VAL A 112 -0.46 10.52 -5.15
N GLY A 113 -1.03 10.10 -4.02
CA GLY A 113 -1.86 10.92 -3.16
C GLY A 113 -1.03 11.79 -2.21
N PRO A 114 -1.68 12.53 -1.29
CA PRO A 114 -1.02 13.22 -0.20
C PRO A 114 -0.24 12.26 0.71
N THR A 115 0.82 12.76 1.31
CA THR A 115 1.56 12.03 2.36
C THR A 115 0.84 12.19 3.70
N TYR A 116 0.81 11.13 4.52
CA TYR A 116 0.05 11.16 5.76
C TYR A 116 0.85 10.70 6.99
N TYR A 117 1.97 9.99 6.83
CA TYR A 117 3.01 9.78 7.85
C TYR A 117 4.36 9.47 7.19
N SER A 118 5.41 9.24 8.01
CA SER A 118 6.74 8.86 7.51
C SER A 118 7.26 7.64 8.25
N VAL A 119 8.09 6.84 7.57
CA VAL A 119 8.75 5.67 8.13
C VAL A 119 10.20 5.60 7.70
N SER A 120 11.08 5.03 8.52
CA SER A 120 12.40 4.58 8.11
C SER A 120 12.41 3.08 7.83
N GLN A 121 13.33 2.61 7.00
CA GLN A 121 13.54 1.20 6.75
C GLN A 121 14.55 0.65 7.76
N GLN A 122 14.21 -0.44 8.44
CA GLN A 122 14.98 -0.98 9.55
C GLN A 122 15.40 -2.43 9.30
N LEU A 123 16.70 -2.71 9.43
CA LEU A 123 17.21 -4.07 9.49
C LEU A 123 16.89 -4.65 10.86
N VAL A 124 16.17 -5.77 10.87
CA VAL A 124 15.76 -6.44 12.11
C VAL A 124 16.40 -7.82 12.26
N TYR A 125 16.59 -8.21 13.52
CA TYR A 125 17.18 -9.48 13.92
C TYR A 125 16.49 -10.00 15.21
N ARG A 126 16.72 -11.28 15.55
CA ARG A 126 16.26 -11.86 16.81
C ARG A 126 17.27 -11.58 17.93
N LYS A 127 16.80 -11.06 19.09
CA LYS A 127 17.62 -10.91 20.30
C LYS A 127 18.24 -12.25 20.71
N GLY A 128 19.50 -12.23 21.08
CA GLY A 128 20.28 -13.43 21.37
C GLY A 128 21.09 -13.96 20.18
N ASN A 129 20.75 -13.58 18.96
CA ASN A 129 21.57 -13.83 17.77
C ASN A 129 22.59 -12.71 17.56
N LEU A 130 23.50 -12.90 16.60
CA LEU A 130 24.51 -11.91 16.26
C LEU A 130 23.82 -10.64 15.71
N ARG A 131 24.02 -9.51 16.41
CA ARG A 131 23.58 -8.20 15.94
C ARG A 131 24.59 -7.67 14.91
N PRO A 132 24.22 -7.43 13.65
CA PRO A 132 25.08 -6.77 12.69
C PRO A 132 25.26 -5.28 13.09
N ARG A 133 26.50 -4.82 13.05
CA ARG A 133 26.84 -3.41 13.33
C ARG A 133 27.00 -2.58 12.06
N THR A 134 26.99 -3.24 10.92
CA THR A 134 27.13 -2.67 9.59
C THR A 134 26.47 -3.60 8.58
N LEU A 135 26.14 -3.08 7.41
CA LEU A 135 25.64 -3.87 6.28
C LEU A 135 26.76 -4.60 5.52
N ALA A 136 28.03 -4.26 5.78
CA ALA A 136 29.16 -4.92 5.15
C ALA A 136 29.12 -6.44 5.40
N ASN A 137 29.34 -7.20 4.34
CA ASN A 137 29.39 -8.66 4.36
C ASN A 137 28.07 -9.38 4.71
N LEU A 138 26.92 -8.71 4.72
CA LEU A 138 25.65 -9.42 4.75
C LEU A 138 25.42 -10.11 3.41
N THR A 139 24.98 -11.37 3.47
CA THR A 139 24.83 -12.23 2.29
C THR A 139 23.37 -12.58 2.02
N ALA A 140 23.08 -13.02 0.79
CA ALA A 140 21.78 -13.52 0.40
C ALA A 140 21.30 -14.74 1.22
N ALA A 141 22.21 -15.47 1.85
CA ALA A 141 21.85 -16.56 2.76
C ALA A 141 21.25 -16.05 4.07
N GLN A 142 21.68 -14.87 4.54
CA GLN A 142 21.31 -14.29 5.83
C GLN A 142 20.17 -13.28 5.73
N LEU A 143 20.09 -12.50 4.63
CA LEU A 143 19.17 -11.40 4.44
C LEU A 143 18.15 -11.71 3.34
N ALA A 144 16.87 -11.68 3.70
CA ALA A 144 15.78 -11.82 2.74
C ALA A 144 14.84 -10.61 2.80
N ILE A 145 14.37 -10.15 1.64
CA ILE A 145 13.47 -9.00 1.49
C ILE A 145 12.22 -9.45 0.75
N ALA A 146 11.06 -8.92 1.14
CA ALA A 146 9.81 -9.19 0.45
C ALA A 146 9.78 -8.57 -0.96
N PRO A 147 9.11 -9.19 -1.93
CA PRO A 147 8.98 -8.64 -3.28
C PRO A 147 8.32 -7.27 -3.30
N GLY A 148 8.87 -6.36 -4.08
CA GLY A 148 8.37 -4.98 -4.21
C GLY A 148 8.65 -4.07 -3.02
N HIS A 149 9.31 -4.54 -1.97
CA HIS A 149 9.65 -3.73 -0.80
C HIS A 149 10.64 -2.62 -1.17
N VAL A 150 10.37 -1.39 -0.71
CA VAL A 150 11.19 -0.21 -1.06
C VAL A 150 12.66 -0.35 -0.65
N ALA A 151 12.94 -1.04 0.45
CA ALA A 151 14.30 -1.28 0.93
C ALA A 151 15.22 -1.96 -0.10
N ILE A 152 14.69 -2.61 -1.13
CA ILE A 152 15.50 -3.15 -2.23
C ILE A 152 16.28 -2.03 -2.92
N ASN A 153 15.63 -0.88 -3.16
CA ASN A 153 16.26 0.28 -3.79
C ASN A 153 17.27 0.95 -2.84
N ASP A 154 16.92 1.05 -1.55
CA ASP A 154 17.82 1.61 -0.52
C ASP A 154 19.08 0.75 -0.38
N LEU A 155 18.93 -0.58 -0.30
CA LEU A 155 20.04 -1.52 -0.22
C LEU A 155 20.89 -1.50 -1.51
N GLN A 156 20.27 -1.39 -2.68
CA GLN A 156 20.99 -1.27 -3.94
C GLN A 156 21.85 -0.01 -3.96
N GLY A 157 21.31 1.13 -3.56
CA GLY A 157 22.07 2.39 -3.45
C GLY A 157 23.23 2.27 -2.44
N LEU A 158 23.00 1.64 -1.29
CA LEU A 158 24.04 1.40 -0.28
C LEU A 158 25.12 0.44 -0.76
N LYS A 159 24.77 -0.60 -1.52
CA LYS A 159 25.71 -1.52 -2.15
C LYS A 159 26.64 -0.79 -3.12
N GLU A 160 26.07 0.07 -3.98
CA GLU A 160 26.84 0.80 -4.99
C GLU A 160 27.76 1.87 -4.39
N GLN A 161 27.30 2.54 -3.33
CA GLN A 161 28.02 3.68 -2.76
C GLN A 161 28.99 3.31 -1.64
N LYS A 162 28.72 2.27 -0.86
CA LYS A 162 29.43 2.04 0.41
C LYS A 162 29.75 0.58 0.73
N TYR A 163 28.91 -0.37 0.32
CA TYR A 163 29.01 -1.77 0.75
C TYR A 163 28.99 -2.71 -0.45
N PRO A 164 30.04 -2.80 -1.27
CA PRO A 164 30.03 -3.55 -2.53
C PRO A 164 29.77 -5.06 -2.35
N ASP A 165 30.11 -5.61 -1.19
CA ASP A 165 29.92 -7.03 -0.84
C ASP A 165 28.54 -7.32 -0.21
N LEU A 166 27.72 -6.29 0.02
CA LEU A 166 26.35 -6.45 0.52
C LEU A 166 25.53 -7.25 -0.49
N ASP A 167 24.85 -8.29 -0.01
CA ASP A 167 23.98 -9.09 -0.83
C ASP A 167 22.73 -9.55 -0.06
N TRP A 168 21.63 -9.76 -0.78
CA TRP A 168 20.35 -10.21 -0.24
C TRP A 168 19.59 -11.05 -1.28
N ARG A 169 18.62 -11.83 -0.81
CA ARG A 169 17.66 -12.49 -1.72
C ARG A 169 16.29 -11.85 -1.61
N VAL A 170 15.56 -11.85 -2.68
CA VAL A 170 14.12 -11.57 -2.69
C VAL A 170 13.38 -12.88 -2.43
N ASP A 171 12.49 -12.90 -1.44
CA ASP A 171 11.69 -14.07 -1.10
C ASP A 171 10.31 -13.95 -1.76
N ASP A 172 10.13 -14.59 -2.89
CA ASP A 172 8.93 -14.52 -3.72
C ASP A 172 7.65 -15.13 -3.11
N LYS A 173 7.78 -15.80 -1.95
CA LYS A 173 6.67 -16.50 -1.28
C LYS A 173 6.14 -15.77 -0.03
N ARG A 174 6.93 -14.90 0.58
CA ARG A 174 6.64 -14.30 1.87
C ARG A 174 6.61 -12.78 1.79
N GLY A 175 5.58 -12.17 2.39
CA GLY A 175 5.54 -10.74 2.66
C GLY A 175 6.36 -10.37 3.90
N THR A 176 6.49 -9.06 4.17
CA THR A 176 7.34 -8.50 5.23
C THR A 176 7.02 -9.07 6.62
N THR A 177 5.73 -9.14 6.99
CA THR A 177 5.31 -9.72 8.28
C THR A 177 5.74 -11.18 8.45
N ALA A 178 5.59 -12.00 7.40
CA ALA A 178 6.00 -13.39 7.41
C ALA A 178 7.54 -13.56 7.47
N LEU A 179 8.29 -12.61 6.91
CA LEU A 179 9.76 -12.58 7.03
C LEU A 179 10.20 -12.19 8.44
N MET A 180 9.55 -11.20 9.09
CA MET A 180 9.80 -10.89 10.50
C MET A 180 9.52 -12.10 11.39
N GLN A 181 8.41 -12.83 11.14
CA GLN A 181 8.13 -14.07 11.85
C GLN A 181 9.21 -15.14 11.62
N ALA A 182 9.74 -15.27 10.40
CA ALA A 182 10.81 -16.21 10.10
C ALA A 182 12.12 -15.86 10.84
N VAL A 183 12.38 -14.58 11.10
CA VAL A 183 13.50 -14.12 11.94
C VAL A 183 13.27 -14.55 13.39
N ILE A 184 12.06 -14.36 13.92
CA ILE A 184 11.69 -14.82 15.28
C ILE A 184 11.82 -16.34 15.43
N ASP A 185 11.38 -17.09 14.42
CA ASP A 185 11.47 -18.55 14.39
C ASP A 185 12.91 -19.09 14.22
N GLY A 186 13.88 -18.22 13.95
CA GLY A 186 15.28 -18.61 13.68
C GLY A 186 15.47 -19.28 12.32
N LYS A 187 14.53 -19.11 11.40
CA LYS A 187 14.60 -19.62 10.00
C LYS A 187 15.29 -18.65 9.05
N LEU A 188 15.48 -17.42 9.48
CA LEU A 188 16.13 -16.33 8.78
C LEU A 188 16.93 -15.50 9.79
N ASP A 189 18.11 -15.02 9.41
CA ASP A 189 18.92 -14.18 10.31
C ASP A 189 18.39 -12.75 10.35
N TYR A 190 18.12 -12.15 9.17
CA TYR A 190 17.78 -10.75 9.02
C TYR A 190 16.70 -10.53 7.96
N THR A 191 15.85 -9.53 8.18
CA THR A 191 14.98 -8.94 7.15
C THR A 191 14.93 -7.43 7.33
N VAL A 192 14.30 -6.75 6.39
CA VAL A 192 14.02 -5.30 6.49
C VAL A 192 12.51 -5.08 6.52
N ALA A 193 12.09 -4.19 7.42
CA ALA A 193 10.72 -3.73 7.53
C ALA A 193 10.72 -2.23 7.87
N ASP A 194 9.59 -1.55 7.64
CA ASP A 194 9.42 -0.17 8.07
C ASP A 194 9.31 -0.04 9.60
N SER A 195 9.69 1.13 10.11
CA SER A 195 9.78 1.39 11.56
C SER A 195 8.46 1.21 12.30
N VAL A 196 7.32 1.51 11.67
CA VAL A 196 5.99 1.37 12.26
C VAL A 196 5.62 -0.12 12.34
N ALA A 197 5.79 -0.88 11.24
CA ALA A 197 5.56 -2.32 11.24
C ALA A 197 6.45 -3.03 12.28
N VAL A 198 7.72 -2.66 12.39
CA VAL A 198 8.64 -3.19 13.41
C VAL A 198 8.14 -2.87 14.81
N SER A 199 7.76 -1.62 15.10
CA SER A 199 7.28 -1.20 16.40
C SER A 199 6.03 -1.98 16.84
N LEU A 200 5.08 -2.16 15.95
CA LEU A 200 3.86 -2.93 16.22
C LEU A 200 4.14 -4.41 16.42
N PHE A 201 5.02 -4.98 15.59
CA PHE A 201 5.40 -6.39 15.70
C PHE A 201 6.12 -6.67 17.03
N GLN A 202 6.96 -5.74 17.50
CA GLN A 202 7.66 -5.83 18.77
C GLN A 202 6.73 -5.83 20.00
N ARG A 203 5.51 -5.27 19.91
CA ARG A 203 4.54 -5.29 21.02
C ARG A 203 4.13 -6.72 21.40
N VAL A 204 4.09 -7.63 20.42
CA VAL A 204 3.71 -9.04 20.60
C VAL A 204 4.91 -10.00 20.50
N HIS A 205 6.01 -9.53 19.92
CA HIS A 205 7.25 -10.26 19.74
C HIS A 205 8.46 -9.46 20.26
N PRO A 206 8.61 -9.32 21.59
CA PRO A 206 9.67 -8.50 22.20
C PRO A 206 11.09 -9.01 21.93
N GLU A 207 11.23 -10.22 21.41
CA GLU A 207 12.48 -10.81 20.93
C GLU A 207 12.97 -10.25 19.59
N LEU A 208 12.10 -9.62 18.77
CA LEU A 208 12.54 -8.89 17.58
C LEU A 208 13.28 -7.62 18.01
N ALA A 209 14.36 -7.28 17.35
CA ALA A 209 15.13 -6.08 17.63
C ALA A 209 15.61 -5.40 16.35
N VAL A 210 15.77 -4.09 16.41
CA VAL A 210 16.38 -3.30 15.34
C VAL A 210 17.90 -3.38 15.46
N ALA A 211 18.55 -3.74 14.36
CA ALA A 211 20.01 -3.73 14.26
C ALA A 211 20.50 -2.35 13.79
N LEU A 212 19.95 -1.86 12.67
CA LEU A 212 20.35 -0.64 11.97
C LEU A 212 19.14 0.00 11.28
N ASP A 213 19.13 1.32 11.17
CA ASP A 213 18.31 2.03 10.19
C ASP A 213 19.01 1.96 8.82
N ILE A 214 18.26 1.65 7.77
CA ILE A 214 18.74 1.50 6.38
C ILE A 214 18.52 2.79 5.60
N SER A 215 17.43 3.50 5.89
CA SER A 215 17.09 4.77 5.26
C SER A 215 16.82 5.86 6.28
N ASP A 216 16.87 7.11 5.84
CA ASP A 216 16.21 8.23 6.50
C ASP A 216 14.68 8.04 6.47
N GLU A 217 13.92 8.95 7.10
CA GLU A 217 12.47 8.95 7.05
C GLU A 217 11.97 9.18 5.61
N GLN A 218 11.03 8.33 5.21
CA GLN A 218 10.43 8.31 3.89
C GLN A 218 8.91 8.51 4.02
N PRO A 219 8.30 9.43 3.25
CA PRO A 219 6.88 9.68 3.35
C PRO A 219 6.05 8.52 2.81
N VAL A 220 4.93 8.23 3.48
CA VAL A 220 3.95 7.22 3.07
C VAL A 220 2.78 7.90 2.36
N THR A 221 2.32 7.30 1.28
CA THR A 221 1.25 7.82 0.42
C THR A 221 0.43 6.71 -0.21
N TRP A 222 -0.75 7.04 -0.70
CA TRP A 222 -1.51 6.18 -1.59
C TRP A 222 -1.00 6.27 -3.02
N PHE A 223 -1.17 5.18 -3.77
CA PHE A 223 -0.85 5.12 -5.20
C PHE A 223 -2.10 4.83 -6.01
N SER A 224 -2.15 5.40 -7.20
CA SER A 224 -3.16 5.09 -8.23
C SER A 224 -2.51 5.00 -9.60
N GLU A 225 -3.24 4.49 -10.57
CA GLU A 225 -2.76 4.37 -11.95
C GLU A 225 -2.40 5.75 -12.52
N LYS A 226 -1.29 5.82 -13.25
CA LYS A 226 -0.86 7.04 -13.94
C LYS A 226 -1.65 7.26 -15.22
N GLY A 227 -2.03 8.51 -15.48
CA GLY A 227 -2.75 8.90 -16.69
C GLY A 227 -2.94 10.41 -16.77
N GLU A 228 -3.64 10.88 -17.79
CA GLU A 228 -3.99 12.31 -17.96
C GLU A 228 -5.11 12.74 -17.00
N ASP A 229 -5.89 11.78 -16.51
CA ASP A 229 -6.99 12.01 -15.58
C ASP A 229 -6.48 12.11 -14.13
N ASN A 230 -6.49 13.32 -13.59
CA ASN A 230 -6.06 13.63 -12.23
C ASN A 230 -7.24 13.70 -11.23
N SER A 231 -8.45 13.32 -11.63
CA SER A 231 -9.65 13.48 -10.78
C SER A 231 -9.54 12.74 -9.45
N LEU A 232 -8.98 11.53 -9.46
CA LEU A 232 -8.80 10.73 -8.23
C LEU A 232 -7.75 11.36 -7.29
N SER A 233 -6.63 11.82 -7.82
CA SER A 233 -5.60 12.52 -7.02
C SER A 233 -6.11 13.83 -6.45
N ALA A 234 -6.91 14.59 -7.21
CA ALA A 234 -7.57 15.82 -6.74
C ALA A 234 -8.56 15.51 -5.61
N ALA A 235 -9.41 14.47 -5.77
CA ALA A 235 -10.34 14.05 -4.74
C ALA A 235 -9.63 13.57 -3.46
N MET A 236 -8.50 12.86 -3.59
CA MET A 236 -7.66 12.50 -2.45
C MET A 236 -7.14 13.74 -1.73
N LEU A 237 -6.64 14.74 -2.47
CA LEU A 237 -6.11 15.98 -1.88
C LEU A 237 -7.21 16.72 -1.11
N ASP A 238 -8.39 16.90 -1.70
CA ASP A 238 -9.52 17.56 -1.06
C ASP A 238 -9.98 16.80 0.20
N PHE A 239 -10.05 15.48 0.13
CA PHE A 239 -10.37 14.63 1.28
C PHE A 239 -9.35 14.79 2.42
N PHE A 240 -8.04 14.72 2.11
CA PHE A 240 -6.99 14.87 3.12
C PHE A 240 -6.98 16.27 3.76
N ASN A 241 -7.25 17.32 2.97
CA ASN A 241 -7.40 18.66 3.52
C ASN A 241 -8.56 18.71 4.54
N ASN A 242 -9.72 18.13 4.20
CA ASN A 242 -10.89 18.11 5.08
C ASN A 242 -10.61 17.37 6.39
N ILE A 243 -10.02 16.16 6.34
CA ILE A 243 -9.75 15.36 7.55
C ILE A 243 -8.59 15.90 8.40
N ASN A 244 -7.70 16.70 7.80
CA ASN A 244 -6.69 17.46 8.54
C ASN A 244 -7.34 18.63 9.29
N GLU A 245 -8.20 19.41 8.64
CA GLU A 245 -8.86 20.58 9.21
C GLU A 245 -9.80 20.19 10.37
N ASP A 246 -10.53 19.09 10.27
CA ASP A 246 -11.47 18.64 11.32
C ASP A 246 -10.82 17.76 12.40
N GLY A 247 -9.50 17.49 12.29
CA GLY A 247 -8.72 16.69 13.23
C GLY A 247 -8.99 15.18 13.17
N THR A 248 -9.64 14.70 12.13
CA THR A 248 -9.94 13.26 11.95
C THR A 248 -8.66 12.45 11.74
N LEU A 249 -7.70 12.97 10.94
CA LEU A 249 -6.42 12.30 10.74
C LEU A 249 -5.65 12.17 12.05
N ALA A 250 -5.56 13.23 12.85
CA ALA A 250 -4.88 13.21 14.15
C ALA A 250 -5.51 12.17 15.11
N ARG A 251 -6.84 12.03 15.13
CA ARG A 251 -7.53 11.00 15.93
C ARG A 251 -7.21 9.57 15.46
N LEU A 252 -7.05 9.37 14.14
CA LEU A 252 -6.62 8.09 13.58
C LEU A 252 -5.17 7.77 13.96
N GLU A 253 -4.27 8.73 13.87
CA GLU A 253 -2.86 8.59 14.28
C GLU A 253 -2.73 8.25 15.78
N GLU A 254 -3.52 8.87 16.64
CA GLU A 254 -3.53 8.57 18.09
C GLU A 254 -4.04 7.16 18.39
N LYS A 255 -4.94 6.64 17.56
CA LYS A 255 -5.53 5.31 17.74
C LYS A 255 -4.55 4.18 17.42
N TYR A 256 -3.64 4.36 16.48
CA TYR A 256 -2.70 3.35 15.98
C TYR A 256 -1.26 3.60 16.43
#